data_b557a510c6e672f1226ec5e9392cb5b5
#
_entry.id   b557a510c6e672f1226ec5e9392cb5b5
#
_cell.length_a   1.000
_cell.length_b   1.000
_cell.length_c   1.000
_cell.angle_alpha   90.00
_cell.angle_beta   90.00
_cell.angle_gamma   90.00
#
_symmetry.space_group_name_H-M   'P 1'
#
loop_
_entity.id
_entity.type
_entity.pdbx_description
1 polymer ?
#
loop_
_entity_poly.entity_id
_entity_poly.type
_entity_poly.pdbx_seq_one_letter_code
_entity_poly.pdbx_strand_id
1 'polypeptide(L)'
;MVVNLDIFLLEFALLLILVAHTLRSFQITDQKVIFIAIVLLLAFGVISIFGLNRWKWGRIRIMILVLLIVTVYGFLLQREVKARIADNNSKSVHDGVILTEASYRALISGENPYSVNFTGTLIGQKYFDTQIRPTIHYPYSPLMFLTSVPVFFVTERLFGIIDMRITLFVFFLLSAWIGALVVREKILFLILFLLNPLFVPMIFYGANEVILLFFLILVLYFLNGKKTVLASASMGLVAGTKLLFAPVVPLYFIYIFLVHKKDRKAVILNLKKFLLVSLLIYLPFLIWNSSDTLGALLSPWFGAGEELYPIAGFVGVAQFLTSLGVVTRTSTFPFLILFLPFEIIFLVFSFRFLKKSLSVHILTVLFAFNFILVLAFSRLVQTYYLAFISQILLLSAFVGRDKKE
;
A
#
# COMPACT_ATOMS: atom_id res chain seq x y z
N MET A 1 -15.31 -0.67 -34.34
CA MET A 1 -15.36 -0.85 -32.88
C MET A 1 -16.45 0.09 -32.39
N VAL A 2 -17.67 -0.44 -32.15
CA VAL A 2 -18.79 0.33 -31.59
C VAL A 2 -18.39 0.61 -30.14
N VAL A 3 -18.10 1.86 -29.82
CA VAL A 3 -17.88 2.26 -28.44
C VAL A 3 -19.21 2.13 -27.73
N ASN A 4 -19.27 1.27 -26.72
CA ASN A 4 -20.51 1.02 -26.02
C ASN A 4 -20.85 2.29 -25.19
N LEU A 5 -21.87 3.03 -25.60
CA LEU A 5 -22.35 4.25 -24.94
C LEU A 5 -22.62 3.99 -23.45
N ASP A 6 -23.07 2.78 -23.11
CA ASP A 6 -23.40 2.39 -21.74
C ASP A 6 -22.17 2.36 -20.82
N ILE A 7 -21.02 1.84 -21.29
CA ILE A 7 -19.77 1.85 -20.50
C ILE A 7 -19.35 3.29 -20.22
N PHE A 8 -19.54 4.14 -21.18
CA PHE A 8 -19.18 5.53 -21.15
C PHE A 8 -20.05 6.34 -20.16
N LEU A 9 -21.38 6.13 -20.21
CA LEU A 9 -22.30 6.71 -19.24
C LEU A 9 -22.00 6.21 -17.83
N LEU A 10 -21.63 4.93 -17.67
CA LEU A 10 -21.21 4.36 -16.40
C LEU A 10 -19.93 5.02 -15.86
N GLU A 11 -18.90 5.20 -16.69
CA GLU A 11 -17.66 5.89 -16.30
C GLU A 11 -17.94 7.31 -15.81
N PHE A 12 -18.78 8.06 -16.54
CA PHE A 12 -19.12 9.44 -16.17
C PHE A 12 -19.97 9.52 -14.91
N ALA A 13 -20.97 8.64 -14.76
CA ALA A 13 -21.79 8.57 -13.56
C ALA A 13 -20.94 8.21 -12.31
N LEU A 14 -20.07 7.21 -12.42
CA LEU A 14 -19.15 6.85 -11.35
C LEU A 14 -18.20 8.00 -10.99
N LEU A 15 -17.65 8.68 -11.99
CA LEU A 15 -16.77 9.83 -11.76
C LEU A 15 -17.51 10.95 -11.00
N LEU A 16 -18.73 11.29 -11.39
CA LEU A 16 -19.54 12.29 -10.70
C LEU A 16 -19.82 11.91 -9.25
N ILE A 17 -20.29 10.66 -9.02
CA ILE A 17 -20.62 10.17 -7.68
C ILE A 17 -19.40 10.18 -6.78
N LEU A 18 -18.27 9.65 -7.27
CA LEU A 18 -17.05 9.52 -6.47
C LEU A 18 -16.38 10.87 -6.19
N VAL A 19 -16.40 11.80 -7.14
CA VAL A 19 -15.92 13.18 -6.91
C VAL A 19 -16.81 13.89 -5.91
N ALA A 20 -18.14 13.84 -6.07
CA ALA A 20 -19.07 14.43 -5.11
C ALA A 20 -18.90 13.84 -3.71
N HIS A 21 -18.71 12.51 -3.60
CA HIS A 21 -18.39 11.85 -2.34
C HIS A 21 -17.08 12.37 -1.73
N THR A 22 -16.02 12.51 -2.53
CA THR A 22 -14.72 13.02 -2.07
C THR A 22 -14.86 14.46 -1.55
N LEU A 23 -15.49 15.35 -2.33
CA LEU A 23 -15.69 16.76 -1.92
C LEU A 23 -16.45 16.85 -0.58
N ARG A 24 -17.49 16.03 -0.42
CA ARG A 24 -18.30 15.97 0.81
C ARG A 24 -17.52 15.38 1.98
N SER A 25 -16.88 14.23 1.80
CA SER A 25 -16.18 13.50 2.87
C SER A 25 -15.02 14.30 3.45
N PHE A 26 -14.33 15.07 2.64
CA PHE A 26 -13.24 15.95 3.07
C PHE A 26 -13.69 17.39 3.37
N GLN A 27 -15.00 17.66 3.33
CA GLN A 27 -15.57 19.00 3.61
C GLN A 27 -14.86 20.11 2.81
N ILE A 28 -14.66 19.89 1.50
CA ILE A 28 -14.03 20.88 0.64
C ILE A 28 -15.04 21.99 0.37
N THR A 29 -14.79 23.18 0.89
CA THR A 29 -15.63 24.38 0.74
C THR A 29 -14.96 25.45 -0.11
N ASP A 30 -13.70 25.26 -0.53
CA ASP A 30 -13.00 26.22 -1.39
C ASP A 30 -13.65 26.31 -2.75
N GLN A 31 -14.26 27.47 -3.03
CA GLN A 31 -15.03 27.71 -4.25
C GLN A 31 -14.20 27.59 -5.53
N LYS A 32 -12.88 27.93 -5.47
CA LYS A 32 -11.99 27.81 -6.63
C LYS A 32 -11.75 26.35 -6.99
N VAL A 33 -11.50 25.51 -5.98
CA VAL A 33 -11.30 24.06 -6.17
C VAL A 33 -12.57 23.41 -6.70
N ILE A 34 -13.74 23.77 -6.13
CA ILE A 34 -15.04 23.25 -6.57
C ILE A 34 -15.30 23.67 -8.02
N PHE A 35 -15.07 24.95 -8.36
CA PHE A 35 -15.26 25.46 -9.71
C PHE A 35 -14.38 24.74 -10.74
N ILE A 36 -13.07 24.59 -10.44
CA ILE A 36 -12.15 23.86 -11.32
C ILE A 36 -12.59 22.40 -11.46
N ALA A 37 -13.00 21.74 -10.38
CA ALA A 37 -13.49 20.36 -10.43
C ALA A 37 -14.73 20.24 -11.34
N ILE A 38 -15.68 21.14 -11.24
CA ILE A 38 -16.88 21.19 -12.11
C ILE A 38 -16.50 21.38 -13.57
N VAL A 39 -15.61 22.33 -13.88
CA VAL A 39 -15.15 22.58 -15.26
C VAL A 39 -14.47 21.34 -15.84
N LEU A 40 -13.62 20.65 -15.06
CA LEU A 40 -12.94 19.44 -15.51
C LEU A 40 -13.92 18.26 -15.68
N LEU A 41 -14.92 18.12 -14.81
CA LEU A 41 -15.99 17.13 -14.95
C LEU A 41 -16.81 17.36 -16.22
N LEU A 42 -17.22 18.61 -16.48
CA LEU A 42 -17.93 18.97 -17.71
C LEU A 42 -17.08 18.70 -18.95
N ALA A 43 -15.80 19.10 -18.94
CA ALA A 43 -14.88 18.82 -20.04
C ALA A 43 -14.71 17.31 -20.28
N PHE A 44 -14.57 16.50 -19.21
CA PHE A 44 -14.54 15.06 -19.31
C PHE A 44 -15.82 14.51 -19.95
N GLY A 45 -16.99 14.96 -19.52
CA GLY A 45 -18.29 14.55 -20.07
C GLY A 45 -18.43 14.91 -21.55
N VAL A 46 -18.16 16.18 -21.93
CA VAL A 46 -18.24 16.66 -23.32
C VAL A 46 -17.30 15.86 -24.23
N ILE A 47 -16.01 15.75 -23.86
CA ILE A 47 -15.04 14.99 -24.65
C ILE A 47 -15.45 13.54 -24.77
N SER A 48 -16.06 13.08 -23.76
CA SER A 48 -16.56 11.77 -23.70
C SER A 48 -17.70 11.54 -24.72
N ILE A 49 -18.70 12.37 -24.80
CA ILE A 49 -19.82 12.27 -25.73
C ILE A 49 -19.36 12.46 -27.20
N PHE A 50 -18.55 13.49 -27.44
CA PHE A 50 -18.14 13.84 -28.81
C PHE A 50 -16.89 13.07 -29.29
N GLY A 51 -16.12 12.46 -28.40
CA GLY A 51 -14.86 11.76 -28.67
C GLY A 51 -14.98 10.26 -28.94
N LEU A 52 -16.20 9.72 -29.02
CA LEU A 52 -16.51 8.29 -29.02
C LEU A 52 -15.72 7.41 -30.02
N ASN A 53 -15.18 7.98 -31.10
CA ASN A 53 -14.57 7.20 -32.19
C ASN A 53 -13.07 7.44 -32.43
N ARG A 54 -12.35 8.15 -31.57
CA ARG A 54 -10.94 8.50 -31.84
C ARG A 54 -10.04 8.19 -30.65
N TRP A 55 -8.98 7.40 -30.84
CA TRP A 55 -7.94 7.08 -29.84
C TRP A 55 -7.35 8.32 -29.13
N LYS A 56 -7.17 9.42 -29.84
CA LYS A 56 -6.65 10.67 -29.25
C LYS A 56 -7.48 11.15 -28.06
N TRP A 57 -8.79 10.98 -28.09
CA TRP A 57 -9.70 11.41 -27.02
C TRP A 57 -9.57 10.61 -25.73
N GLY A 58 -9.18 9.32 -25.80
CA GLY A 58 -8.91 8.54 -24.61
C GLY A 58 -7.74 9.09 -23.81
N ARG A 59 -6.68 9.57 -24.45
CA ARG A 59 -5.55 10.23 -23.76
C ARG A 59 -5.95 11.53 -23.11
N ILE A 60 -6.79 12.34 -23.78
CA ILE A 60 -7.28 13.62 -23.25
C ILE A 60 -8.17 13.37 -22.02
N ARG A 61 -9.03 12.35 -22.05
CA ARG A 61 -9.86 11.96 -20.89
C ARG A 61 -8.99 11.56 -19.68
N ILE A 62 -7.94 10.75 -19.90
CA ILE A 62 -6.98 10.40 -18.84
C ILE A 62 -6.28 11.66 -18.31
N MET A 63 -5.86 12.57 -19.18
CA MET A 63 -5.22 13.81 -18.77
C MET A 63 -6.16 14.69 -17.92
N ILE A 64 -7.42 14.83 -18.31
CA ILE A 64 -8.42 15.57 -17.54
C ILE A 64 -8.67 14.91 -16.18
N LEU A 65 -8.78 13.57 -16.15
CA LEU A 65 -8.94 12.83 -14.89
C LEU A 65 -7.74 13.04 -13.96
N VAL A 66 -6.54 12.94 -14.48
CA VAL A 66 -5.31 13.19 -13.70
C VAL A 66 -5.29 14.62 -13.19
N LEU A 67 -5.61 15.60 -14.03
CA LEU A 67 -5.66 17.01 -13.63
C LEU A 67 -6.73 17.26 -12.54
N LEU A 68 -7.90 16.65 -12.65
CA LEU A 68 -8.95 16.70 -11.63
C LEU A 68 -8.43 16.14 -10.29
N ILE A 69 -7.81 14.96 -10.31
CA ILE A 69 -7.26 14.31 -9.11
C ILE A 69 -6.14 15.15 -8.48
N VAL A 70 -5.20 15.63 -9.29
CA VAL A 70 -4.07 16.46 -8.79
C VAL A 70 -4.61 17.78 -8.20
N THR A 71 -5.63 18.40 -8.81
CA THR A 71 -6.23 19.62 -8.28
C THR A 71 -6.92 19.37 -6.94
N VAL A 72 -7.81 18.39 -6.86
CA VAL A 72 -8.58 18.10 -5.64
C VAL A 72 -7.68 17.57 -4.52
N TYR A 73 -6.85 16.58 -4.83
CA TYR A 73 -6.00 15.95 -3.82
C TYR A 73 -4.77 16.77 -3.46
N GLY A 74 -4.21 17.51 -4.41
CA GLY A 74 -3.14 18.48 -4.15
C GLY A 74 -3.60 19.56 -3.19
N PHE A 75 -4.81 20.09 -3.38
CA PHE A 75 -5.42 21.02 -2.43
C PHE A 75 -5.62 20.40 -1.05
N LEU A 76 -6.17 19.17 -0.98
CA LEU A 76 -6.34 18.45 0.27
C LEU A 76 -5.00 18.22 0.98
N LEU A 77 -4.01 17.74 0.26
CA LEU A 77 -2.68 17.49 0.81
C LEU A 77 -2.06 18.78 1.36
N GLN A 78 -2.15 19.86 0.60
CA GLN A 78 -1.65 21.17 1.05
C GLN A 78 -2.38 21.65 2.32
N ARG A 79 -3.70 21.50 2.38
CA ARG A 79 -4.51 21.86 3.56
C ARG A 79 -4.09 21.05 4.79
N GLU A 80 -4.01 19.73 4.65
CA GLU A 80 -3.68 18.82 5.76
C GLU A 80 -2.22 19.01 6.25
N VAL A 81 -1.28 19.25 5.33
CA VAL A 81 0.13 19.55 5.68
C VAL A 81 0.23 20.88 6.40
N LYS A 82 -0.44 21.94 5.90
CA LYS A 82 -0.44 23.26 6.55
C LYS A 82 -1.08 23.23 7.94
N ALA A 83 -2.23 22.55 8.09
CA ALA A 83 -2.89 22.39 9.37
C ALA A 83 -1.98 21.68 10.39
N ARG A 84 -1.30 20.61 9.98
CA ARG A 84 -0.36 19.90 10.85
C ARG A 84 0.81 20.80 11.30
N ILE A 85 1.37 21.59 10.39
CA ILE A 85 2.48 22.51 10.70
C ILE A 85 2.01 23.60 11.67
N ALA A 86 0.83 24.20 11.44
CA ALA A 86 0.28 25.27 12.26
C ALA A 86 -0.02 24.84 13.70
N ASP A 87 -0.62 23.66 13.85
CA ASP A 87 -1.10 23.16 15.15
C ASP A 87 -0.07 22.26 15.88
N ASN A 88 1.07 21.97 15.26
CA ASN A 88 2.01 20.91 15.70
C ASN A 88 1.27 19.60 16.06
N ASN A 89 0.19 19.29 15.31
CA ASN A 89 -0.76 18.24 15.67
C ASN A 89 -0.34 16.88 15.13
N SER A 90 0.31 16.08 15.98
CA SER A 90 0.66 14.70 15.68
C SER A 90 -0.52 13.72 15.82
N LYS A 91 -1.61 14.12 16.48
CA LYS A 91 -2.76 13.23 16.76
C LYS A 91 -3.60 12.93 15.51
N SER A 92 -3.58 13.82 14.53
CA SER A 92 -4.38 13.70 13.29
C SER A 92 -3.77 12.78 12.21
N VAL A 93 -2.55 12.29 12.39
CA VAL A 93 -1.85 11.46 11.42
C VAL A 93 -1.52 10.07 11.99
N HIS A 94 -1.33 9.10 11.09
CA HIS A 94 -0.87 7.77 11.45
C HIS A 94 0.52 7.83 12.12
N ASP A 95 0.75 6.98 13.11
CA ASP A 95 2.05 6.86 13.80
C ASP A 95 3.21 6.56 12.83
N GLY A 96 2.95 5.75 11.80
CA GLY A 96 3.92 5.48 10.74
C GLY A 96 4.44 6.72 10.02
N VAL A 97 3.65 7.81 9.93
CA VAL A 97 4.12 9.10 9.38
C VAL A 97 5.23 9.67 10.27
N ILE A 98 4.93 9.80 11.57
CA ILE A 98 5.84 10.41 12.55
C ILE A 98 7.12 9.57 12.68
N LEU A 99 6.98 8.25 12.77
CA LEU A 99 8.12 7.33 12.87
C LEU A 99 9.00 7.36 11.62
N THR A 100 8.41 7.42 10.42
CA THR A 100 9.18 7.48 9.17
C THR A 100 9.96 8.80 9.05
N GLU A 101 9.36 9.91 9.45
CA GLU A 101 10.01 11.22 9.47
C GLU A 101 11.14 11.28 10.51
N ALA A 102 10.91 10.73 11.69
CA ALA A 102 11.92 10.63 12.73
C ALA A 102 13.09 9.70 12.31
N SER A 103 12.78 8.59 11.64
CA SER A 103 13.79 7.67 11.08
C SER A 103 14.63 8.32 9.98
N TYR A 104 14.03 9.17 9.14
CA TYR A 104 14.78 9.97 8.16
C TYR A 104 15.76 10.91 8.87
N ARG A 105 15.31 11.62 9.92
CA ARG A 105 16.17 12.52 10.68
C ARG A 105 17.32 11.77 11.37
N ALA A 106 17.06 10.63 11.98
CA ALA A 106 18.08 9.77 12.55
C ALA A 106 19.12 9.36 11.48
N LEU A 107 18.64 8.89 10.32
CA LEU A 107 19.52 8.46 9.24
C LEU A 107 20.45 9.57 8.73
N ILE A 108 19.93 10.79 8.50
CA ILE A 108 20.76 11.91 8.04
C ILE A 108 21.72 12.44 9.12
N SER A 109 21.41 12.20 10.40
CA SER A 109 22.30 12.49 11.54
C SER A 109 23.34 11.39 11.77
N GLY A 110 23.35 10.31 10.95
CA GLY A 110 24.28 9.22 11.09
C GLY A 110 23.92 8.22 12.19
N GLU A 111 22.66 8.23 12.65
CA GLU A 111 22.14 7.30 13.67
C GLU A 111 21.34 6.18 13.01
N ASN A 112 21.44 4.95 13.56
CA ASN A 112 20.65 3.83 13.08
C ASN A 112 19.17 3.99 13.50
N PRO A 113 18.21 4.13 12.57
CA PRO A 113 16.80 4.31 12.88
C PRO A 113 16.21 3.21 13.79
N TYR A 114 16.80 2.02 13.80
CA TYR A 114 16.35 0.90 14.64
C TYR A 114 16.88 0.97 16.08
N SER A 115 17.98 1.70 16.32
CA SER A 115 18.57 1.88 17.65
C SER A 115 18.08 3.15 18.35
N VAL A 116 17.45 4.08 17.62
CA VAL A 116 16.95 5.35 18.20
C VAL A 116 15.67 5.10 18.97
N ASN A 117 15.63 5.64 20.20
CA ASN A 117 14.43 5.66 21.02
C ASN A 117 13.56 6.89 20.69
N PHE A 118 12.38 6.66 20.14
CA PHE A 118 11.46 7.73 19.73
C PHE A 118 10.50 8.23 20.82
N THR A 119 10.61 7.77 22.07
CA THR A 119 9.72 8.21 23.17
C THR A 119 9.78 9.70 23.47
N GLY A 120 10.93 10.34 23.27
CA GLY A 120 11.12 11.80 23.41
C GLY A 120 10.58 12.61 22.24
N THR A 121 10.08 11.99 21.19
CA THR A 121 9.55 12.64 19.99
C THR A 121 8.04 12.85 20.07
N LEU A 122 7.44 13.40 18.98
CA LEU A 122 5.99 13.55 18.84
C LEU A 122 5.22 12.21 19.00
N ILE A 123 5.87 11.07 18.76
CA ILE A 123 5.24 9.75 18.96
C ILE A 123 5.05 9.44 20.45
N GLY A 124 6.03 9.76 21.27
CA GLY A 124 5.90 9.64 22.73
C GLY A 124 4.77 10.50 23.26
N GLN A 125 4.64 11.73 22.77
CA GLN A 125 3.54 12.62 23.13
C GLN A 125 2.18 12.09 22.70
N LYS A 126 2.09 11.47 21.52
CA LYS A 126 0.83 10.89 21.02
C LYS A 126 0.29 9.76 21.90
N TYR A 127 1.19 8.98 22.52
CA TYR A 127 0.85 7.80 23.33
C TYR A 127 1.12 7.98 24.83
N PHE A 128 1.46 9.20 25.28
CA PHE A 128 1.85 9.48 26.66
C PHE A 128 0.74 9.11 27.68
N ASP A 129 -0.53 9.33 27.31
CA ASP A 129 -1.69 9.03 28.15
C ASP A 129 -2.11 7.55 28.12
N THR A 130 -1.49 6.72 27.26
CA THR A 130 -1.77 5.30 27.17
C THR A 130 -0.64 4.52 27.84
N GLN A 131 -0.97 3.61 28.77
CA GLN A 131 0.01 2.66 29.34
C GLN A 131 0.59 1.70 28.29
N ILE A 132 0.15 1.84 27.05
CA ILE A 132 0.50 1.00 25.92
C ILE A 132 1.45 1.81 25.04
N ARG A 133 2.74 1.49 25.09
CA ARG A 133 3.79 2.08 24.25
C ARG A 133 4.02 1.17 23.03
N PRO A 134 3.29 1.36 21.93
CA PRO A 134 3.36 0.41 20.83
C PRO A 134 4.67 0.47 20.03
N THR A 135 5.44 1.56 20.15
CA THR A 135 6.64 1.74 19.32
C THR A 135 7.64 2.67 19.99
N ILE A 136 8.63 2.09 20.65
CA ILE A 136 9.81 2.82 21.10
C ILE A 136 10.80 3.00 19.94
N HIS A 137 10.92 1.98 19.07
CA HIS A 137 11.79 1.93 17.92
C HIS A 137 11.01 1.85 16.60
N TYR A 138 11.68 1.94 15.48
CA TYR A 138 11.06 1.88 14.14
C TYR A 138 10.60 0.45 13.78
N PRO A 139 9.30 0.15 13.64
CA PRO A 139 8.81 -1.23 13.53
C PRO A 139 8.67 -1.71 12.08
N TYR A 140 8.93 -0.87 11.09
CA TYR A 140 8.74 -1.22 9.69
C TYR A 140 10.06 -1.62 9.04
N SER A 141 9.98 -2.36 7.93
CA SER A 141 11.16 -2.73 7.15
C SER A 141 11.85 -1.50 6.54
N PRO A 142 13.17 -1.56 6.26
CA PRO A 142 13.95 -0.36 5.91
C PRO A 142 13.46 0.38 4.67
N LEU A 143 12.93 -0.32 3.67
CA LEU A 143 12.47 0.29 2.43
C LEU A 143 11.33 1.29 2.67
N MET A 144 10.58 1.17 3.76
CA MET A 144 9.48 2.06 4.07
C MET A 144 9.97 3.51 4.28
N PHE A 145 11.02 3.74 5.06
CA PHE A 145 11.58 5.09 5.20
C PHE A 145 12.55 5.44 4.07
N LEU A 146 13.29 4.46 3.53
CA LEU A 146 14.23 4.70 2.42
C LEU A 146 13.52 5.26 1.17
N THR A 147 12.30 4.83 0.88
CA THR A 147 11.50 5.38 -0.24
C THR A 147 11.09 6.83 -0.01
N SER A 148 11.04 7.28 1.24
CA SER A 148 10.70 8.65 1.59
C SER A 148 11.90 9.59 1.51
N VAL A 149 13.13 9.08 1.63
CA VAL A 149 14.37 9.90 1.63
C VAL A 149 14.47 10.85 0.44
N PRO A 150 14.28 10.42 -0.83
CA PRO A 150 14.37 11.34 -1.96
C PRO A 150 13.32 12.45 -1.92
N VAL A 151 12.09 12.12 -1.52
CA VAL A 151 11.00 13.09 -1.43
C VAL A 151 11.25 14.07 -0.31
N PHE A 152 11.64 13.60 0.87
CA PHE A 152 11.96 14.46 2.02
C PHE A 152 13.12 15.39 1.71
N PHE A 153 14.19 14.89 1.09
CA PHE A 153 15.32 15.71 0.69
C PHE A 153 14.91 16.88 -0.23
N VAL A 154 14.03 16.60 -1.20
CA VAL A 154 13.53 17.63 -2.12
C VAL A 154 12.59 18.60 -1.42
N THR A 155 11.62 18.11 -0.67
CA THR A 155 10.59 18.96 -0.03
C THR A 155 11.16 19.78 1.13
N GLU A 156 12.09 19.23 1.89
CA GLU A 156 12.79 19.95 2.95
C GLU A 156 13.65 21.09 2.37
N ARG A 157 14.40 20.82 1.29
CA ARG A 157 15.30 21.82 0.68
C ARG A 157 14.56 22.93 -0.05
N LEU A 158 13.44 22.61 -0.72
CA LEU A 158 12.68 23.59 -1.51
C LEU A 158 11.64 24.36 -0.67
N PHE A 159 11.04 23.69 0.33
CA PHE A 159 9.87 24.22 1.04
C PHE A 159 10.02 24.20 2.55
N GLY A 160 11.10 23.64 3.11
CA GLY A 160 11.28 23.46 4.55
C GLY A 160 10.29 22.46 5.17
N ILE A 161 9.72 21.55 4.35
CA ILE A 161 8.63 20.65 4.76
C ILE A 161 9.10 19.22 4.68
N ILE A 162 8.88 18.47 5.77
CA ILE A 162 8.96 17.01 5.82
C ILE A 162 7.56 16.51 6.22
N ASP A 163 6.89 15.81 5.31
CA ASP A 163 5.63 15.13 5.58
C ASP A 163 5.52 13.87 4.70
N MET A 164 5.43 12.70 5.35
CA MET A 164 5.39 11.42 4.65
C MET A 164 4.19 11.29 3.70
N ARG A 165 3.09 12.02 3.95
CA ARG A 165 1.90 11.99 3.09
C ARG A 165 2.18 12.47 1.67
N ILE A 166 3.20 13.33 1.48
CA ILE A 166 3.68 13.73 0.13
C ILE A 166 4.27 12.51 -0.59
N THR A 167 5.11 11.73 0.10
CA THR A 167 5.65 10.47 -0.45
C THR A 167 4.52 9.51 -0.81
N LEU A 168 3.55 9.32 0.09
CA LEU A 168 2.42 8.43 -0.15
C LEU A 168 1.61 8.86 -1.35
N PHE A 169 1.38 10.15 -1.52
CA PHE A 169 0.66 10.69 -2.68
C PHE A 169 1.40 10.45 -3.99
N VAL A 170 2.73 10.66 -4.01
CA VAL A 170 3.56 10.32 -5.18
C VAL A 170 3.47 8.84 -5.52
N PHE A 171 3.62 7.95 -4.54
CA PHE A 171 3.51 6.50 -4.76
C PHE A 171 2.11 6.07 -5.18
N PHE A 172 1.07 6.75 -4.71
CA PHE A 172 -0.30 6.51 -5.15
C PHE A 172 -0.51 6.83 -6.64
N LEU A 173 -0.03 7.99 -7.10
CA LEU A 173 -0.09 8.37 -8.50
C LEU A 173 0.75 7.43 -9.39
N LEU A 174 1.94 7.04 -8.92
CA LEU A 174 2.77 6.06 -9.61
C LEU A 174 2.08 4.69 -9.68
N SER A 175 1.39 4.27 -8.61
CA SER A 175 0.60 3.03 -8.58
C SER A 175 -0.53 3.05 -9.60
N ALA A 176 -1.25 4.15 -9.70
CA ALA A 176 -2.31 4.35 -10.69
C ALA A 176 -1.76 4.31 -12.12
N TRP A 177 -0.62 4.98 -12.35
CA TRP A 177 0.02 5.00 -13.66
C TRP A 177 0.48 3.60 -14.09
N ILE A 178 1.27 2.90 -13.27
CA ILE A 178 1.74 1.53 -13.60
C ILE A 178 0.56 0.56 -13.69
N GLY A 179 -0.42 0.68 -12.79
CA GLY A 179 -1.64 -0.13 -12.82
C GLY A 179 -2.40 0.04 -14.15
N ALA A 180 -2.52 1.28 -14.65
CA ALA A 180 -3.16 1.55 -15.94
C ALA A 180 -2.40 0.95 -17.15
N LEU A 181 -1.11 0.60 -17.01
CA LEU A 181 -0.35 -0.10 -18.04
C LEU A 181 -0.67 -1.61 -18.09
N VAL A 182 -1.18 -2.17 -16.99
CA VAL A 182 -1.45 -3.61 -16.84
C VAL A 182 -2.90 -3.96 -17.22
N VAL A 183 -3.81 -2.98 -17.14
CA VAL A 183 -5.25 -3.19 -17.33
C VAL A 183 -5.71 -2.78 -18.73
N ARG A 184 -6.85 -3.34 -19.18
CA ARG A 184 -7.46 -2.98 -20.48
C ARG A 184 -8.35 -1.74 -20.36
N GLU A 185 -9.28 -1.75 -19.43
CA GLU A 185 -10.26 -0.68 -19.21
C GLU A 185 -9.64 0.43 -18.34
N LYS A 186 -8.66 1.14 -18.92
CA LYS A 186 -7.78 2.08 -18.22
C LYS A 186 -8.56 3.19 -17.51
N ILE A 187 -9.58 3.75 -18.15
CA ILE A 187 -10.33 4.91 -17.63
C ILE A 187 -11.18 4.46 -16.44
N LEU A 188 -11.94 3.39 -16.59
CA LEU A 188 -12.75 2.83 -15.51
C LEU A 188 -11.88 2.40 -14.32
N PHE A 189 -10.75 1.73 -14.59
CA PHE A 189 -9.78 1.38 -13.56
C PHE A 189 -9.27 2.65 -12.83
N LEU A 190 -8.84 3.68 -13.56
CA LEU A 190 -8.30 4.90 -12.95
C LEU A 190 -9.36 5.64 -12.12
N ILE A 191 -10.61 5.70 -12.57
CA ILE A 191 -11.71 6.29 -11.81
C ILE A 191 -11.89 5.55 -10.48
N LEU A 192 -12.02 4.22 -10.53
CA LEU A 192 -12.26 3.39 -9.34
C LEU A 192 -11.04 3.34 -8.42
N PHE A 193 -9.82 3.31 -8.98
CA PHE A 193 -8.58 3.25 -8.22
C PHE A 193 -8.27 4.58 -7.51
N LEU A 194 -8.31 5.69 -8.27
CA LEU A 194 -7.96 7.01 -7.76
C LEU A 194 -9.01 7.63 -6.85
N LEU A 195 -10.26 7.21 -6.97
CA LEU A 195 -11.38 7.73 -6.18
C LEU A 195 -11.97 6.67 -5.23
N ASN A 196 -11.23 5.60 -4.92
CA ASN A 196 -11.69 4.58 -3.98
C ASN A 196 -12.00 5.21 -2.60
N PRO A 197 -13.26 5.21 -2.15
CA PRO A 197 -13.68 5.92 -0.94
C PRO A 197 -13.12 5.29 0.35
N LEU A 198 -12.67 4.04 0.30
CA LEU A 198 -12.02 3.38 1.43
C LEU A 198 -10.53 3.71 1.49
N PHE A 199 -9.87 3.82 0.34
CA PHE A 199 -8.41 3.94 0.27
C PHE A 199 -7.90 5.38 0.32
N VAL A 200 -8.60 6.31 -0.35
CA VAL A 200 -8.18 7.72 -0.44
C VAL A 200 -8.07 8.40 0.93
N PRO A 201 -9.03 8.26 1.86
CA PRO A 201 -8.88 8.83 3.21
C PRO A 201 -7.65 8.32 3.95
N MET A 202 -7.26 7.06 3.69
CA MET A 202 -6.10 6.45 4.35
C MET A 202 -4.78 7.08 3.90
N ILE A 203 -4.68 7.58 2.65
CA ILE A 203 -3.50 8.30 2.15
C ILE A 203 -3.31 9.60 2.96
N PHE A 204 -4.38 10.37 3.16
CA PHE A 204 -4.33 11.63 3.92
C PHE A 204 -4.15 11.41 5.42
N TYR A 205 -4.60 10.28 5.95
CA TYR A 205 -4.28 9.84 7.31
C TYR A 205 -2.81 9.43 7.44
N GLY A 206 -2.17 8.97 6.35
CA GLY A 206 -0.77 8.58 6.32
C GLY A 206 -0.53 7.07 6.44
N ALA A 207 -1.52 6.26 6.06
CA ALA A 207 -1.37 4.80 6.02
C ALA A 207 -0.36 4.40 4.93
N ASN A 208 0.69 3.70 5.34
CA ASN A 208 1.87 3.45 4.50
C ASN A 208 1.75 2.24 3.56
N GLU A 209 0.60 1.57 3.53
CA GLU A 209 0.26 0.48 2.61
C GLU A 209 0.33 0.88 1.14
N VAL A 210 0.27 2.17 0.84
CA VAL A 210 0.42 2.72 -0.51
C VAL A 210 1.75 2.33 -1.13
N ILE A 211 2.86 2.37 -0.36
CA ILE A 211 4.19 2.00 -0.83
C ILE A 211 4.25 0.51 -1.15
N LEU A 212 3.67 -0.32 -0.28
CA LEU A 212 3.54 -1.76 -0.50
C LEU A 212 2.72 -2.05 -1.77
N LEU A 213 1.59 -1.35 -1.96
CA LEU A 213 0.72 -1.48 -3.13
C LEU A 213 1.49 -1.18 -4.43
N PHE A 214 2.29 -0.12 -4.45
CA PHE A 214 3.11 0.24 -5.59
C PHE A 214 4.06 -0.89 -6.00
N PHE A 215 4.83 -1.44 -5.07
CA PHE A 215 5.76 -2.52 -5.38
C PHE A 215 5.04 -3.81 -5.78
N LEU A 216 3.86 -4.08 -5.20
CA LEU A 216 3.04 -5.21 -5.62
C LEU A 216 2.51 -5.03 -7.06
N ILE A 217 2.10 -3.82 -7.43
CA ILE A 217 1.70 -3.48 -8.82
C ILE A 217 2.89 -3.65 -9.77
N LEU A 218 4.11 -3.28 -9.37
CA LEU A 218 5.31 -3.55 -10.17
C LEU A 218 5.54 -5.05 -10.41
N VAL A 219 5.34 -5.89 -9.38
CA VAL A 219 5.40 -7.35 -9.54
C VAL A 219 4.41 -7.79 -10.63
N LEU A 220 3.15 -7.36 -10.56
CA LEU A 220 2.12 -7.73 -11.52
C LEU A 220 2.41 -7.17 -12.92
N TYR A 221 2.92 -5.95 -13.01
CA TYR A 221 3.35 -5.35 -14.29
C TYR A 221 4.42 -6.18 -14.98
N PHE A 222 5.45 -6.58 -14.25
CA PHE A 222 6.52 -7.40 -14.83
C PHE A 222 6.07 -8.83 -15.13
N LEU A 223 5.19 -9.43 -14.31
CA LEU A 223 4.61 -10.75 -14.62
C LEU A 223 3.74 -10.72 -15.87
N ASN A 224 2.92 -9.70 -16.04
CA ASN A 224 2.09 -9.51 -17.23
C ASN A 224 2.95 -9.34 -18.49
N GLY A 225 4.11 -8.68 -18.36
CA GLY A 225 5.13 -8.56 -19.40
C GLY A 225 6.05 -9.79 -19.55
N LYS A 226 5.77 -10.90 -18.86
CA LYS A 226 6.58 -12.14 -18.83
C LYS A 226 8.04 -11.93 -18.38
N LYS A 227 8.32 -10.84 -17.64
CA LYS A 227 9.65 -10.48 -17.12
C LYS A 227 9.81 -10.97 -15.68
N THR A 228 9.82 -12.30 -15.48
CA THR A 228 9.77 -12.93 -14.14
C THR A 228 10.94 -12.53 -13.25
N VAL A 229 12.14 -12.32 -13.80
CA VAL A 229 13.32 -11.89 -13.02
C VAL A 229 13.14 -10.49 -12.42
N LEU A 230 12.56 -9.55 -13.19
CA LEU A 230 12.24 -8.20 -12.67
C LEU A 230 11.08 -8.26 -11.67
N ALA A 231 10.10 -9.13 -11.91
CA ALA A 231 9.03 -9.39 -10.95
C ALA A 231 9.58 -9.91 -9.61
N SER A 232 10.56 -10.83 -9.65
CA SER A 232 11.22 -11.34 -8.43
C SER A 232 12.04 -10.28 -7.71
N ALA A 233 12.73 -9.41 -8.44
CA ALA A 233 13.39 -8.24 -7.85
C ALA A 233 12.38 -7.31 -7.17
N SER A 234 11.24 -7.03 -7.84
CA SER A 234 10.15 -6.23 -7.26
C SER A 234 9.49 -6.90 -6.05
N MET A 235 9.40 -8.25 -6.03
CA MET A 235 8.93 -8.98 -4.85
C MET A 235 9.92 -8.83 -3.66
N GLY A 236 11.22 -8.72 -3.92
CA GLY A 236 12.21 -8.33 -2.91
C GLY A 236 11.95 -6.95 -2.32
N LEU A 237 11.51 -5.97 -3.15
CA LEU A 237 11.07 -4.66 -2.67
C LEU A 237 9.79 -4.77 -1.83
N VAL A 238 8.81 -5.60 -2.22
CA VAL A 238 7.61 -5.88 -1.41
C VAL A 238 8.00 -6.38 -0.02
N ALA A 239 8.87 -7.40 0.05
CA ALA A 239 9.37 -7.92 1.33
C ALA A 239 10.13 -6.86 2.16
N GLY A 240 10.80 -5.91 1.49
CA GLY A 240 11.50 -4.79 2.11
C GLY A 240 10.63 -3.69 2.70
N THR A 241 9.29 -3.72 2.50
CA THR A 241 8.37 -2.67 3.00
C THR A 241 7.74 -3.01 4.34
N LYS A 242 7.07 -4.13 4.42
CA LYS A 242 6.36 -4.60 5.64
C LYS A 242 6.49 -6.10 5.80
N LEU A 243 7.12 -6.53 6.89
CA LEU A 243 7.28 -7.95 7.19
C LEU A 243 5.93 -8.67 7.40
N LEU A 244 4.90 -7.94 7.85
CA LEU A 244 3.54 -8.47 8.02
C LEU A 244 3.00 -9.15 6.74
N PHE A 245 3.44 -8.73 5.56
CA PHE A 245 3.00 -9.30 4.29
C PHE A 245 4.01 -10.29 3.68
N ALA A 246 5.05 -10.70 4.43
CA ALA A 246 6.00 -11.72 3.99
C ALA A 246 5.35 -13.08 3.60
N PRO A 247 4.21 -13.52 4.19
CA PRO A 247 3.52 -14.75 3.77
C PRO A 247 3.09 -14.79 2.28
N VAL A 248 2.96 -13.64 1.61
CA VAL A 248 2.72 -13.59 0.16
C VAL A 248 3.89 -14.14 -0.67
N VAL A 249 5.12 -14.12 -0.13
CA VAL A 249 6.33 -14.54 -0.85
C VAL A 249 6.31 -16.02 -1.25
N PRO A 250 5.97 -16.97 -0.37
CA PRO A 250 5.82 -18.39 -0.76
C PRO A 250 4.79 -18.58 -1.88
N LEU A 251 3.66 -17.89 -1.83
CA LEU A 251 2.63 -17.94 -2.87
C LEU A 251 3.17 -17.45 -4.22
N TYR A 252 3.94 -16.36 -4.23
CA TYR A 252 4.62 -15.86 -5.41
C TYR A 252 5.58 -16.90 -6.01
N PHE A 253 6.39 -17.58 -5.17
CA PHE A 253 7.32 -18.59 -5.64
C PHE A 253 6.63 -19.89 -6.10
N ILE A 254 5.45 -20.22 -5.59
CA ILE A 254 4.59 -21.26 -6.18
C ILE A 254 4.26 -20.91 -7.64
N TYR A 255 3.86 -19.67 -7.89
CA TYR A 255 3.56 -19.21 -9.25
C TYR A 255 4.81 -19.27 -10.14
N ILE A 256 5.97 -18.75 -9.72
CA ILE A 256 7.23 -18.79 -10.47
C ILE A 256 7.66 -20.22 -10.76
N PHE A 257 7.53 -21.13 -9.79
CA PHE A 257 7.81 -22.54 -9.97
C PHE A 257 6.92 -23.17 -11.06
N LEU A 258 5.63 -22.87 -11.06
CA LEU A 258 4.70 -23.39 -12.07
C LEU A 258 4.95 -22.81 -13.46
N VAL A 259 5.33 -21.53 -13.58
CA VAL A 259 5.72 -20.89 -14.85
C VAL A 259 6.97 -21.58 -15.43
N HIS A 260 7.96 -21.87 -14.58
CA HIS A 260 9.28 -22.39 -14.98
C HIS A 260 9.51 -23.85 -14.60
N LYS A 261 8.45 -24.66 -14.42
CA LYS A 261 8.55 -26.04 -13.88
C LYS A 261 9.55 -26.95 -14.60
N LYS A 262 9.87 -26.67 -15.86
CA LYS A 262 10.86 -27.44 -16.67
C LYS A 262 12.24 -26.78 -16.67
N ASP A 263 12.38 -25.56 -16.15
CA ASP A 263 13.63 -24.81 -16.14
C ASP A 263 14.04 -24.43 -14.70
N ARG A 264 14.74 -25.34 -14.05
CA ARG A 264 15.28 -25.12 -12.68
C ARG A 264 16.23 -23.91 -12.60
N LYS A 265 16.98 -23.62 -13.69
CA LYS A 265 17.91 -22.48 -13.70
C LYS A 265 17.15 -21.17 -13.64
N ALA A 266 16.03 -21.06 -14.35
CA ALA A 266 15.16 -19.89 -14.27
C ALA A 266 14.55 -19.73 -12.87
N VAL A 267 14.07 -20.81 -12.23
CA VAL A 267 13.56 -20.74 -10.84
C VAL A 267 14.63 -20.24 -9.87
N ILE A 268 15.84 -20.80 -9.97
CA ILE A 268 16.98 -20.40 -9.11
C ILE A 268 17.36 -18.94 -9.38
N LEU A 269 17.39 -18.49 -10.62
CA LEU A 269 17.68 -17.10 -10.98
C LEU A 269 16.65 -16.13 -10.36
N ASN A 270 15.38 -16.47 -10.42
CA ASN A 270 14.30 -15.68 -9.81
C ASN A 270 14.49 -15.60 -8.27
N LEU A 271 14.78 -16.72 -7.61
CA LEU A 271 15.05 -16.75 -6.18
C LEU A 271 16.29 -15.91 -5.81
N LYS A 272 17.40 -16.05 -6.56
CA LYS A 272 18.60 -15.24 -6.36
C LYS A 272 18.33 -13.73 -6.47
N LYS A 273 17.51 -13.30 -7.44
CA LYS A 273 17.19 -11.87 -7.62
C LYS A 273 16.32 -11.34 -6.49
N PHE A 274 15.33 -12.12 -6.03
CA PHE A 274 14.55 -11.79 -4.84
C PHE A 274 15.46 -11.63 -3.61
N LEU A 275 16.28 -12.64 -3.32
CA LEU A 275 17.19 -12.62 -2.17
C LEU A 275 18.20 -11.48 -2.25
N LEU A 276 18.79 -11.23 -3.42
CA LEU A 276 19.73 -10.14 -3.61
C LEU A 276 19.11 -8.78 -3.26
N VAL A 277 17.90 -8.49 -3.78
CA VAL A 277 17.23 -7.22 -3.49
C VAL A 277 16.82 -7.13 -2.02
N SER A 278 16.28 -8.20 -1.43
CA SER A 278 15.97 -8.23 -0.01
C SER A 278 17.22 -8.00 0.85
N LEU A 279 18.33 -8.68 0.55
CA LEU A 279 19.59 -8.50 1.28
C LEU A 279 20.11 -7.07 1.15
N LEU A 280 20.10 -6.47 -0.01
CA LEU A 280 20.55 -5.07 -0.20
C LEU A 280 19.76 -4.09 0.66
N ILE A 281 18.49 -4.38 0.95
CA ILE A 281 17.63 -3.54 1.80
C ILE A 281 17.94 -3.74 3.28
N TYR A 282 18.04 -4.98 3.73
CA TYR A 282 18.17 -5.29 5.16
C TYR A 282 19.61 -5.29 5.66
N LEU A 283 20.57 -5.74 4.83
CA LEU A 283 21.95 -5.98 5.22
C LEU A 283 22.66 -4.77 5.82
N PRO A 284 22.52 -3.53 5.28
CA PRO A 284 23.16 -2.36 5.88
C PRO A 284 22.78 -2.16 7.35
N PHE A 285 21.50 -2.32 7.70
CA PHE A 285 21.00 -2.12 9.06
C PHE A 285 21.35 -3.28 9.97
N LEU A 286 21.35 -4.52 9.44
CA LEU A 286 21.79 -5.70 10.18
C LEU A 286 23.30 -5.66 10.51
N ILE A 287 24.13 -5.12 9.61
CA ILE A 287 25.56 -4.92 9.89
C ILE A 287 25.74 -3.80 10.90
N TRP A 288 24.95 -2.73 10.80
CA TRP A 288 25.03 -1.57 11.70
C TRP A 288 24.70 -1.94 13.15
N ASN A 289 23.54 -2.59 13.37
CA ASN A 289 23.15 -3.16 14.65
C ASN A 289 22.11 -4.26 14.44
N SER A 290 22.53 -5.52 14.48
CA SER A 290 21.64 -6.67 14.23
C SER A 290 20.60 -6.86 15.33
N SER A 291 20.97 -6.65 16.60
CA SER A 291 20.08 -6.85 17.75
C SER A 291 18.89 -5.93 17.67
N ASP A 292 19.13 -4.61 17.55
CA ASP A 292 18.08 -3.62 17.52
C ASP A 292 17.22 -3.75 16.27
N THR A 293 17.87 -4.00 15.11
CA THR A 293 17.16 -4.18 13.84
C THR A 293 16.22 -5.40 13.88
N LEU A 294 16.68 -6.55 14.35
CA LEU A 294 15.84 -7.75 14.48
C LEU A 294 14.77 -7.57 15.55
N GLY A 295 15.14 -7.01 16.71
CA GLY A 295 14.21 -6.72 17.79
C GLY A 295 13.02 -5.86 17.30
N ALA A 296 13.29 -4.74 16.66
CA ALA A 296 12.26 -3.84 16.13
C ALA A 296 11.39 -4.48 15.04
N LEU A 297 11.99 -5.24 14.12
CA LEU A 297 11.25 -5.88 13.03
C LEU A 297 10.39 -7.07 13.48
N LEU A 298 10.80 -7.79 14.53
CA LEU A 298 10.10 -9.00 14.98
C LEU A 298 9.11 -8.73 16.11
N SER A 299 9.25 -7.63 16.84
CA SER A 299 8.35 -7.26 17.95
C SER A 299 6.87 -7.24 17.57
N PRO A 300 6.44 -6.76 16.38
CA PRO A 300 5.05 -6.79 15.97
C PRO A 300 4.46 -8.21 15.85
N TRP A 301 5.32 -9.21 15.57
CA TRP A 301 4.90 -10.59 15.36
C TRP A 301 4.82 -11.39 16.68
N PHE A 302 5.84 -11.23 17.51
CA PHE A 302 6.01 -12.06 18.69
C PHE A 302 5.47 -11.41 19.96
N GLY A 303 5.23 -10.09 19.96
CA GLY A 303 4.78 -9.36 21.14
C GLY A 303 5.78 -9.46 22.30
N ALA A 304 7.07 -9.68 21.98
CA ALA A 304 8.11 -9.88 22.98
C ALA A 304 8.92 -8.61 23.21
N GLY A 305 9.39 -8.40 24.43
CA GLY A 305 10.25 -7.29 24.80
C GLY A 305 9.53 -6.12 25.43
N GLU A 306 10.21 -4.99 25.56
CA GLU A 306 9.68 -3.74 26.12
C GLU A 306 8.62 -3.09 25.22
N GLU A 307 8.59 -3.49 23.94
CA GLU A 307 7.66 -3.00 22.94
C GLU A 307 6.51 -3.98 22.78
N LEU A 308 5.52 -3.85 23.63
CA LEU A 308 4.32 -4.67 23.55
C LEU A 308 3.35 -4.08 22.54
N TYR A 309 3.27 -4.68 21.34
CA TYR A 309 2.20 -4.39 20.41
C TYR A 309 0.87 -4.91 20.97
N PRO A 310 -0.04 -4.01 21.40
CA PRO A 310 -1.30 -4.44 21.98
C PRO A 310 -2.16 -5.10 20.91
N ILE A 311 -3.03 -6.01 21.32
CA ILE A 311 -4.11 -6.49 20.46
C ILE A 311 -5.08 -5.33 20.26
N ALA A 312 -5.16 -4.81 19.05
CA ALA A 312 -6.01 -3.68 18.71
C ALA A 312 -6.69 -3.86 17.35
N GLY A 313 -7.80 -3.18 17.15
CA GLY A 313 -8.62 -3.26 15.95
C GLY A 313 -10.00 -3.83 16.23
N PHE A 314 -10.73 -4.14 15.16
CA PHE A 314 -12.16 -4.43 15.25
C PHE A 314 -12.53 -5.86 14.80
N VAL A 315 -11.59 -6.60 14.21
CA VAL A 315 -11.84 -7.95 13.68
C VAL A 315 -10.56 -8.80 13.72
N GLY A 316 -10.71 -10.11 13.81
CA GLY A 316 -9.63 -11.09 13.78
C GLY A 316 -9.64 -12.03 14.97
N VAL A 317 -8.85 -13.11 14.89
CA VAL A 317 -8.75 -14.14 15.92
C VAL A 317 -8.26 -13.56 17.24
N ALA A 318 -7.27 -12.67 17.19
CA ALA A 318 -6.72 -12.04 18.39
C ALA A 318 -7.77 -11.21 19.14
N GLN A 319 -8.55 -10.40 18.42
CA GLN A 319 -9.63 -9.58 18.97
C GLN A 319 -10.77 -10.44 19.50
N PHE A 320 -11.12 -11.50 18.77
CA PHE A 320 -12.15 -12.47 19.19
C PHE A 320 -11.75 -13.16 20.52
N LEU A 321 -10.52 -13.69 20.61
CA LEU A 321 -10.03 -14.30 21.85
C LEU A 321 -9.96 -13.31 23.01
N THR A 322 -9.64 -12.05 22.74
CA THR A 322 -9.67 -10.98 23.75
C THR A 322 -11.08 -10.70 24.23
N SER A 323 -12.08 -10.68 23.32
CA SER A 323 -13.49 -10.46 23.67
C SER A 323 -14.08 -11.58 24.52
N LEU A 324 -13.55 -12.81 24.35
CA LEU A 324 -13.92 -13.98 25.19
C LEU A 324 -13.15 -14.03 26.52
N GLY A 325 -12.22 -13.11 26.78
CA GLY A 325 -11.39 -13.13 27.99
C GLY A 325 -10.32 -14.24 28.00
N VAL A 326 -10.09 -14.92 26.88
CA VAL A 326 -9.07 -15.99 26.75
C VAL A 326 -7.67 -15.41 26.79
N VAL A 327 -7.48 -14.23 26.20
CA VAL A 327 -6.22 -13.48 26.21
C VAL A 327 -6.49 -12.02 26.59
N THR A 328 -5.51 -11.36 27.20
CA THR A 328 -5.57 -9.93 27.49
C THR A 328 -5.04 -9.13 26.29
N ARG A 329 -5.35 -7.84 26.21
CA ARG A 329 -4.82 -6.95 25.16
C ARG A 329 -3.29 -6.89 25.12
N THR A 330 -2.65 -7.08 26.27
CA THR A 330 -1.19 -7.08 26.44
C THR A 330 -0.58 -8.48 26.43
N SER A 331 -1.37 -9.50 26.10
CA SER A 331 -0.88 -10.88 26.04
C SER A 331 0.24 -11.03 25.02
N THR A 332 1.28 -11.80 25.39
CA THR A 332 2.38 -12.23 24.51
C THR A 332 2.03 -13.47 23.69
N PHE A 333 0.75 -13.87 23.65
CA PHE A 333 0.32 -15.08 22.94
C PHE A 333 0.78 -15.06 21.47
N PRO A 334 1.47 -16.12 21.02
CA PRO A 334 2.09 -16.17 19.69
C PRO A 334 1.08 -16.55 18.61
N PHE A 335 0.28 -15.58 18.16
CA PHE A 335 -0.75 -15.80 17.10
C PHE A 335 -0.20 -16.40 15.81
N LEU A 336 1.11 -16.23 15.56
CA LEU A 336 1.79 -16.86 14.43
C LEU A 336 1.69 -18.40 14.45
N ILE A 337 1.67 -19.03 15.63
CA ILE A 337 1.49 -20.47 15.76
C ILE A 337 0.10 -20.90 15.23
N LEU A 338 -0.92 -20.10 15.50
CA LEU A 338 -2.26 -20.37 14.98
C LEU A 338 -2.36 -20.08 13.47
N PHE A 339 -1.62 -19.09 12.96
CA PHE A 339 -1.62 -18.73 11.56
C PHE A 339 -0.99 -19.80 10.65
N LEU A 340 0.15 -20.37 11.07
CA LEU A 340 0.95 -21.28 10.22
C LEU A 340 0.17 -22.46 9.62
N PRO A 341 -0.66 -23.22 10.36
CA PRO A 341 -1.44 -24.31 9.76
C PRO A 341 -2.38 -23.83 8.64
N PHE A 342 -3.05 -22.70 8.85
CA PHE A 342 -3.96 -22.13 7.85
C PHE A 342 -3.22 -21.62 6.62
N GLU A 343 -2.04 -21.03 6.80
CA GLU A 343 -1.18 -20.61 5.70
C GLU A 343 -0.71 -21.81 4.87
N ILE A 344 -0.28 -22.88 5.50
CA ILE A 344 0.13 -24.12 4.79
C ILE A 344 -1.05 -24.68 3.98
N ILE A 345 -2.24 -24.77 4.58
CA ILE A 345 -3.45 -25.25 3.89
C ILE A 345 -3.75 -24.34 2.70
N PHE A 346 -3.69 -23.02 2.89
CA PHE A 346 -3.92 -22.03 1.84
C PHE A 346 -2.91 -22.16 0.69
N LEU A 347 -1.63 -22.34 0.98
CA LEU A 347 -0.59 -22.54 -0.04
C LEU A 347 -0.78 -23.84 -0.83
N VAL A 348 -1.14 -24.95 -0.16
CA VAL A 348 -1.46 -26.22 -0.83
C VAL A 348 -2.67 -26.06 -1.76
N PHE A 349 -3.72 -25.38 -1.30
CA PHE A 349 -4.90 -25.10 -2.11
C PHE A 349 -4.55 -24.20 -3.30
N SER A 350 -3.81 -23.13 -3.06
CA SER A 350 -3.35 -22.19 -4.09
C SER A 350 -2.47 -22.87 -5.14
N PHE A 351 -1.57 -23.78 -4.74
CA PHE A 351 -0.78 -24.59 -5.68
C PHE A 351 -1.69 -25.41 -6.59
N ARG A 352 -2.68 -26.12 -6.03
CA ARG A 352 -3.63 -26.93 -6.81
C ARG A 352 -4.44 -26.08 -7.79
N PHE A 353 -4.86 -24.90 -7.36
CA PHE A 353 -5.67 -23.99 -8.14
C PHE A 353 -4.84 -23.35 -9.29
N LEU A 354 -3.64 -22.84 -8.99
CA LEU A 354 -2.72 -22.30 -9.98
C LEU A 354 -2.24 -23.35 -11.00
N LYS A 355 -2.10 -24.62 -10.57
CA LYS A 355 -1.75 -25.71 -11.50
C LYS A 355 -2.83 -25.95 -12.55
N LYS A 356 -4.13 -25.69 -12.23
CA LYS A 356 -5.24 -25.82 -13.18
C LYS A 356 -5.38 -24.60 -14.07
N SER A 357 -5.15 -23.42 -13.56
CA SER A 357 -5.34 -22.15 -14.28
C SER A 357 -4.25 -21.15 -13.88
N LEU A 358 -3.11 -21.22 -14.59
CA LEU A 358 -1.94 -20.40 -14.33
C LEU A 358 -2.11 -19.02 -14.99
N SER A 359 -2.50 -18.02 -14.20
CA SER A 359 -2.66 -16.64 -14.69
C SER A 359 -2.27 -15.61 -13.62
N VAL A 360 -1.85 -14.42 -14.07
CA VAL A 360 -1.55 -13.28 -13.19
C VAL A 360 -2.81 -12.81 -12.49
N HIS A 361 -3.97 -12.88 -13.14
CA HIS A 361 -5.27 -12.56 -12.54
C HIS A 361 -5.52 -13.41 -11.28
N ILE A 362 -5.43 -14.74 -11.41
CA ILE A 362 -5.65 -15.66 -10.29
C ILE A 362 -4.62 -15.42 -9.17
N LEU A 363 -3.36 -15.22 -9.52
CA LEU A 363 -2.34 -14.90 -8.53
C LEU A 363 -2.70 -13.63 -7.75
N THR A 364 -3.22 -12.58 -8.42
CA THR A 364 -3.63 -11.33 -7.77
C THR A 364 -4.79 -11.54 -6.81
N VAL A 365 -5.77 -12.36 -7.20
CA VAL A 365 -6.88 -12.77 -6.31
C VAL A 365 -6.34 -13.51 -5.09
N LEU A 366 -5.45 -14.47 -5.30
CA LEU A 366 -4.85 -15.24 -4.21
C LEU A 366 -4.00 -14.35 -3.28
N PHE A 367 -3.31 -13.32 -3.78
CA PHE A 367 -2.65 -12.32 -2.94
C PHE A 367 -3.65 -11.62 -2.01
N ALA A 368 -4.79 -11.17 -2.53
CA ALA A 368 -5.81 -10.53 -1.70
C ALA A 368 -6.32 -11.47 -0.59
N PHE A 369 -6.60 -12.72 -0.91
CA PHE A 369 -7.05 -13.72 0.08
C PHE A 369 -5.96 -14.07 1.10
N ASN A 370 -4.69 -14.16 0.67
CA ASN A 370 -3.58 -14.36 1.59
C ASN A 370 -3.43 -13.19 2.58
N PHE A 371 -3.57 -11.95 2.10
CA PHE A 371 -3.59 -10.80 2.99
C PHE A 371 -4.76 -10.81 3.98
N ILE A 372 -5.95 -11.24 3.56
CA ILE A 372 -7.09 -11.43 4.48
C ILE A 372 -6.74 -12.46 5.55
N LEU A 373 -6.13 -13.57 5.15
CA LEU A 373 -5.72 -14.63 6.07
C LEU A 373 -4.68 -14.12 7.08
N VAL A 374 -3.66 -13.41 6.63
CA VAL A 374 -2.65 -12.78 7.50
C VAL A 374 -3.30 -11.86 8.52
N LEU A 375 -4.22 -11.01 8.06
CA LEU A 375 -4.92 -10.08 8.96
C LEU A 375 -5.84 -10.78 9.95
N ALA A 376 -6.49 -11.87 9.56
CA ALA A 376 -7.33 -12.65 10.46
C ALA A 376 -6.57 -13.13 11.72
N PHE A 377 -5.27 -13.37 11.60
CA PHE A 377 -4.41 -13.79 12.72
C PHE A 377 -3.49 -12.68 13.24
N SER A 378 -3.57 -11.48 12.69
CA SER A 378 -2.77 -10.34 13.16
C SER A 378 -3.25 -9.83 14.51
N ARG A 379 -2.29 -9.38 15.35
CA ARG A 379 -2.59 -8.68 16.60
C ARG A 379 -3.23 -7.32 16.37
N LEU A 380 -2.94 -6.69 15.24
CA LEU A 380 -3.40 -5.36 14.87
C LEU A 380 -4.15 -5.42 13.54
N VAL A 381 -5.46 -5.13 13.57
CA VAL A 381 -6.27 -5.03 12.36
C VAL A 381 -6.96 -3.68 12.30
N GLN A 382 -6.51 -2.83 11.40
CA GLN A 382 -7.02 -1.49 11.19
C GLN A 382 -7.73 -1.35 9.85
N THR A 383 -8.59 -0.35 9.72
CA THR A 383 -9.38 -0.10 8.50
C THR A 383 -8.53 0.10 7.24
N TYR A 384 -7.33 0.67 7.37
CA TYR A 384 -6.43 0.87 6.24
C TYR A 384 -5.93 -0.44 5.61
N TYR A 385 -5.86 -1.53 6.35
CA TYR A 385 -5.55 -2.85 5.77
C TYR A 385 -6.69 -3.34 4.87
N LEU A 386 -7.94 -3.16 5.29
CA LEU A 386 -9.09 -3.52 4.43
C LEU A 386 -9.17 -2.63 3.20
N ALA A 387 -8.84 -1.34 3.35
CA ALA A 387 -8.73 -0.42 2.23
C ALA A 387 -7.64 -0.86 1.23
N PHE A 388 -6.49 -1.30 1.71
CA PHE A 388 -5.42 -1.87 0.89
C PHE A 388 -5.88 -3.12 0.12
N ILE A 389 -6.55 -4.06 0.81
CA ILE A 389 -7.11 -5.27 0.18
C ILE A 389 -8.13 -4.90 -0.88
N SER A 390 -8.98 -3.90 -0.64
CA SER A 390 -9.95 -3.43 -1.63
C SER A 390 -9.29 -2.97 -2.93
N GLN A 391 -8.11 -2.34 -2.85
CA GLN A 391 -7.33 -1.96 -4.04
C GLN A 391 -6.76 -3.17 -4.78
N ILE A 392 -6.29 -4.20 -4.06
CA ILE A 392 -5.79 -5.43 -4.71
C ILE A 392 -6.93 -6.17 -5.40
N LEU A 393 -8.10 -6.27 -4.76
CA LEU A 393 -9.29 -6.89 -5.35
C LEU A 393 -9.77 -6.11 -6.57
N LEU A 394 -9.79 -4.78 -6.49
CA LEU A 394 -10.09 -3.91 -7.62
C LEU A 394 -9.11 -4.18 -8.78
N LEU A 395 -7.81 -4.16 -8.49
CA LEU A 395 -6.77 -4.45 -9.48
C LEU A 395 -6.96 -5.84 -10.10
N SER A 396 -7.30 -6.86 -9.31
CA SER A 396 -7.56 -8.22 -9.79
C SER A 396 -8.71 -8.27 -10.80
N ALA A 397 -9.73 -7.44 -10.63
CA ALA A 397 -10.87 -7.41 -11.56
C ALA A 397 -10.48 -6.93 -12.97
N PHE A 398 -9.37 -6.20 -13.10
CA PHE A 398 -8.91 -5.61 -14.35
C PHE A 398 -7.66 -6.26 -14.95
N VAL A 399 -6.82 -6.93 -14.13
CA VAL A 399 -5.56 -7.55 -14.58
C VAL A 399 -5.83 -8.88 -15.28
N GLY A 400 -5.15 -9.10 -16.41
CA GLY A 400 -4.91 -10.44 -16.99
C GLY A 400 -6.13 -11.27 -17.33
N ARG A 401 -7.26 -10.66 -17.67
CA ARG A 401 -8.31 -11.37 -18.40
C ARG A 401 -7.78 -11.60 -19.81
N ASP A 402 -7.07 -12.71 -20.01
CA ASP A 402 -6.67 -13.13 -21.34
C ASP A 402 -7.90 -13.18 -22.23
N LYS A 403 -7.73 -12.78 -23.50
CA LYS A 403 -8.75 -13.04 -24.51
C LYS A 403 -9.10 -14.52 -24.39
N LYS A 404 -10.33 -14.85 -24.07
CA LYS A 404 -10.89 -16.11 -24.54
C LYS A 404 -10.75 -16.03 -26.04
N GLU A 405 -9.80 -16.81 -26.54
CA GLU A 405 -9.73 -17.15 -27.96
C GLU A 405 -11.08 -17.64 -28.44
#